data_d52b6e3b6f2f331e6c322a6f0eab7271
#
_entry.id   d52b6e3b6f2f331e6c322a6f0eab7271
#
_cell.length_a   1.000
_cell.length_b   1.000
_cell.length_c   1.000
_cell.angle_alpha   90.00
_cell.angle_beta   90.00
_cell.angle_gamma   90.00
#
_symmetry.space_group_name_H-M   'P 1'
#
loop_
_entity.id
_entity.type
_entity.pdbx_description
1 polymer ?
#
loop_
_entity_poly.entity_id
_entity_poly.type
_entity_poly.pdbx_seq_one_letter_code
_entity_poly.pdbx_strand_id
1 'polypeptide(L)'
;MIEDSDATEEEHAELFEYMKENEQIAHCNRVQMTKISAPKGSSSVSIYLFVPESLSEFARDVTLKNRITGETYELTDEGAAISEKTASLLGLKVGDMIPLKKGDKEYKVRVAVITENYMSHYLYMTPRVYEQTFGEKPEYENIVFTMQEDCKDDLEMAGSRILANPGALSISYTSSLASQVDRMLSTLDAVILVLIVSAGMLAFVVLYNLNNINITERQRELATLKVLGFYDGEVSQYVLRENVILTVLGIMFGAVFGILIHRYVITTVEVDAVMFG
;
A
#
# COMPACT_ATOMS: atom_id res chain seq x y z
N MET A 1 -3.13 19.54 -5.09
CA MET A 1 -4.21 20.54 -5.28
C MET A 1 -4.69 20.45 -6.72
N ILE A 2 -5.97 20.66 -6.94
CA ILE A 2 -6.60 20.74 -8.29
C ILE A 2 -6.92 22.22 -8.53
N GLU A 3 -6.51 22.74 -9.68
CA GLU A 3 -6.88 24.08 -10.13
C GLU A 3 -8.36 24.10 -10.59
N ASP A 4 -9.02 25.23 -10.47
CA ASP A 4 -10.42 25.36 -10.89
C ASP A 4 -10.49 25.50 -12.43
N SER A 5 -11.17 24.59 -13.09
CA SER A 5 -11.33 24.60 -14.55
C SER A 5 -12.13 25.81 -15.09
N ASP A 6 -12.87 26.46 -14.20
CA ASP A 6 -13.68 27.67 -14.57
C ASP A 6 -12.87 28.97 -14.35
N ALA A 7 -11.70 28.91 -13.73
CA ALA A 7 -10.81 30.04 -13.53
C ALA A 7 -10.06 30.40 -14.81
N THR A 8 -9.65 31.66 -14.90
CA THR A 8 -8.89 32.18 -16.05
C THR A 8 -7.43 31.78 -16.00
N GLU A 9 -6.71 31.78 -17.12
CA GLU A 9 -5.27 31.56 -17.16
C GLU A 9 -4.47 32.54 -16.28
N GLU A 10 -4.98 33.79 -16.13
CA GLU A 10 -4.39 34.80 -15.23
C GLU A 10 -4.52 34.35 -13.75
N GLU A 11 -5.70 33.90 -13.34
CA GLU A 11 -5.94 33.41 -11.98
C GLU A 11 -5.09 32.17 -11.62
N HIS A 12 -4.88 31.26 -12.58
CA HIS A 12 -3.97 30.12 -12.42
C HIS A 12 -2.51 30.57 -12.28
N ALA A 13 -2.10 31.56 -13.07
CA ALA A 13 -0.75 32.10 -12.99
C ALA A 13 -0.51 32.83 -11.65
N GLU A 14 -1.47 33.65 -11.21
CA GLU A 14 -1.43 34.34 -9.91
C GLU A 14 -1.37 33.36 -8.74
N LEU A 15 -2.17 32.30 -8.78
CA LEU A 15 -2.16 31.24 -7.78
C LEU A 15 -0.79 30.56 -7.70
N PHE A 16 -0.21 30.20 -8.83
CA PHE A 16 1.08 29.51 -8.87
C PHE A 16 2.22 30.41 -8.39
N GLU A 17 2.23 31.70 -8.76
CA GLU A 17 3.20 32.68 -8.24
C GLU A 17 3.00 32.91 -6.73
N TYR A 18 1.76 33.03 -6.27
CA TYR A 18 1.45 33.09 -4.82
C TYR A 18 2.04 31.90 -4.06
N MET A 19 1.92 30.68 -4.62
CA MET A 19 2.46 29.48 -4.00
C MET A 19 4.00 29.46 -4.00
N LYS A 20 4.64 29.94 -5.06
CA LYS A 20 6.11 30.05 -5.13
C LYS A 20 6.69 31.07 -4.17
N GLU A 21 6.01 32.20 -3.98
CA GLU A 21 6.45 33.26 -3.09
C GLU A 21 6.13 32.99 -1.61
N ASN A 22 5.31 31.98 -1.32
CA ASN A 22 4.91 31.65 0.04
C ASN A 22 6.06 30.93 0.79
N GLU A 23 6.61 31.60 1.78
CA GLU A 23 7.71 31.10 2.62
C GLU A 23 7.40 29.76 3.34
N GLN A 24 6.13 29.41 3.50
CA GLN A 24 5.70 28.15 4.11
C GLN A 24 5.80 26.97 3.14
N ILE A 25 5.90 27.22 1.83
CA ILE A 25 6.00 26.19 0.78
C ILE A 25 7.48 26.00 0.43
N ALA A 26 7.96 24.77 0.58
CA ALA A 26 9.34 24.43 0.23
C ALA A 26 9.57 24.41 -1.27
N HIS A 27 8.65 23.80 -1.99
CA HIS A 27 8.61 23.77 -3.45
C HIS A 27 7.20 23.40 -3.95
N CYS A 28 6.92 23.77 -5.19
CA CYS A 28 5.69 23.42 -5.90
C CYS A 28 5.99 23.13 -7.37
N ASN A 29 5.19 22.24 -7.96
CA ASN A 29 5.30 21.84 -9.35
C ASN A 29 3.93 21.70 -9.97
N ARG A 30 3.73 22.26 -11.14
CA ARG A 30 2.53 21.99 -11.93
C ARG A 30 2.62 20.61 -12.56
N VAL A 31 1.52 19.91 -12.54
CA VAL A 31 1.45 18.56 -13.08
C VAL A 31 0.13 18.35 -13.84
N GLN A 32 0.20 17.58 -14.91
CA GLN A 32 -1.00 16.97 -15.46
C GLN A 32 -1.24 15.63 -14.76
N MET A 33 -2.41 15.46 -14.15
CA MET A 33 -2.81 14.20 -13.56
C MET A 33 -4.20 13.79 -14.07
N THR A 34 -4.23 12.88 -15.03
CA THR A 34 -5.45 12.45 -15.72
C THR A 34 -5.61 10.93 -15.62
N LYS A 35 -6.84 10.47 -15.45
CA LYS A 35 -7.15 9.05 -15.55
C LYS A 35 -7.23 8.58 -16.99
N ILE A 36 -6.41 7.58 -17.32
CA ILE A 36 -6.44 6.87 -18.59
C ILE A 36 -6.65 5.38 -18.33
N SER A 37 -6.91 4.60 -19.36
CA SER A 37 -7.07 3.15 -19.22
C SER A 37 -6.04 2.39 -20.04
N ALA A 38 -5.59 1.24 -19.51
CA ALA A 38 -4.81 0.29 -20.26
C ALA A 38 -5.65 -0.98 -20.50
N PRO A 39 -5.85 -1.41 -21.74
CA PRO A 39 -6.60 -2.62 -22.06
C PRO A 39 -5.93 -3.88 -21.51
N LYS A 40 -6.75 -4.77 -20.90
CA LYS A 40 -6.33 -6.08 -20.38
C LYS A 40 -7.33 -7.13 -20.82
N GLY A 41 -7.16 -7.75 -21.99
CA GLY A 41 -8.13 -8.70 -22.52
C GLY A 41 -9.52 -8.07 -22.72
N SER A 42 -10.53 -8.57 -21.99
CA SER A 42 -11.91 -8.04 -22.01
C SER A 42 -12.15 -6.93 -20.98
N SER A 43 -11.19 -6.64 -20.13
CA SER A 43 -11.25 -5.59 -19.09
C SER A 43 -10.24 -4.47 -19.37
N SER A 44 -10.21 -3.44 -18.52
CA SER A 44 -9.22 -2.38 -18.58
C SER A 44 -8.75 -2.03 -17.17
N VAL A 45 -7.48 -1.67 -17.05
CA VAL A 45 -6.87 -1.15 -15.82
C VAL A 45 -6.90 0.37 -15.89
N SER A 46 -7.46 1.03 -14.87
CA SER A 46 -7.43 2.48 -14.75
C SER A 46 -6.09 2.94 -14.20
N ILE A 47 -5.42 3.84 -14.89
CA ILE A 47 -4.07 4.31 -14.58
C ILE A 47 -4.11 5.83 -14.44
N TYR A 48 -3.47 6.36 -13.41
CA TYR A 48 -3.19 7.78 -13.29
C TYR A 48 -1.96 8.13 -14.12
N LEU A 49 -2.17 8.86 -15.19
CA LEU A 49 -1.11 9.47 -15.97
C LEU A 49 -0.62 10.72 -15.24
N PHE A 50 0.67 10.78 -14.95
CA PHE A 50 1.31 11.87 -14.24
C PHE A 50 2.43 12.47 -15.10
N VAL A 51 2.29 13.73 -15.46
CA VAL A 51 3.26 14.47 -16.29
C VAL A 51 3.65 15.75 -15.55
N PRO A 52 4.85 15.84 -14.99
CA PRO A 52 5.33 17.04 -14.30
C PRO A 52 5.75 18.11 -15.31
N GLU A 53 5.55 19.39 -15.00
CA GLU A 53 6.09 20.50 -15.77
C GLU A 53 7.62 20.59 -15.59
N SER A 54 8.09 20.50 -14.33
CA SER A 54 9.49 20.53 -13.96
C SER A 54 9.97 19.16 -13.47
N LEU A 55 10.95 18.58 -14.17
CA LEU A 55 11.56 17.30 -13.77
C LEU A 55 12.42 17.43 -12.51
N SER A 56 13.03 18.59 -12.30
CA SER A 56 13.85 18.84 -11.11
C SER A 56 13.01 18.91 -9.83
N GLU A 57 11.83 19.52 -9.89
CA GLU A 57 10.88 19.53 -8.77
C GLU A 57 10.24 18.16 -8.57
N PHE A 58 9.90 17.47 -9.67
CA PHE A 58 9.38 16.10 -9.59
C PHE A 58 10.30 15.15 -8.82
N ALA A 59 11.61 15.22 -9.05
CA ALA A 59 12.59 14.38 -8.37
C ALA A 59 12.68 14.65 -6.84
N ARG A 60 12.18 15.81 -6.38
CA ARG A 60 12.06 16.13 -4.94
C ARG A 60 10.79 15.55 -4.33
N ASP A 61 9.69 15.51 -5.10
CA ASP A 61 8.38 15.04 -4.64
C ASP A 61 8.23 13.52 -4.74
N VAL A 62 8.78 12.92 -5.81
CA VAL A 62 8.57 11.50 -6.15
C VAL A 62 9.90 10.82 -6.38
N THR A 63 10.19 9.81 -5.58
CA THR A 63 11.35 8.93 -5.78
C THR A 63 10.93 7.68 -6.52
N LEU A 64 11.36 7.55 -7.77
CA LEU A 64 11.19 6.31 -8.54
C LEU A 64 12.24 5.30 -8.09
N LYS A 65 11.81 4.16 -7.54
CA LYS A 65 12.70 3.19 -6.93
C LYS A 65 12.26 1.75 -7.23
N ASN A 66 13.23 0.88 -7.41
CA ASN A 66 12.95 -0.55 -7.49
C ASN A 66 12.81 -1.15 -6.09
N ARG A 67 11.69 -1.81 -5.81
CA ARG A 67 11.39 -2.39 -4.50
C ARG A 67 12.40 -3.45 -4.05
N ILE A 68 12.91 -4.26 -4.98
CA ILE A 68 13.78 -5.41 -4.67
C ILE A 68 15.23 -4.97 -4.55
N THR A 69 15.72 -4.19 -5.52
CA THR A 69 17.14 -3.78 -5.57
C THR A 69 17.41 -2.50 -4.77
N GLY A 70 16.39 -1.69 -4.49
CA GLY A 70 16.54 -0.38 -3.87
C GLY A 70 17.14 0.69 -4.80
N GLU A 71 17.36 0.36 -6.06
CA GLU A 71 17.91 1.27 -7.06
C GLU A 71 16.92 2.38 -7.40
N THR A 72 17.38 3.61 -7.43
CA THR A 72 16.59 4.79 -7.77
C THR A 72 16.77 5.14 -9.24
N TYR A 73 15.70 5.61 -9.86
CA TYR A 73 15.68 6.00 -11.27
C TYR A 73 15.23 7.44 -11.43
N GLU A 74 15.70 8.05 -12.49
CA GLU A 74 15.22 9.35 -12.94
C GLU A 74 14.18 9.17 -14.05
N LEU A 75 13.26 10.12 -14.16
CA LEU A 75 12.31 10.17 -15.26
C LEU A 75 13.02 10.72 -16.51
N THR A 76 13.08 9.92 -17.57
CA THR A 76 13.83 10.24 -18.80
C THR A 76 12.92 10.24 -20.03
N ASP A 77 13.43 10.76 -21.13
CA ASP A 77 12.73 10.76 -22.43
C ASP A 77 12.76 9.42 -23.17
N GLU A 78 13.26 8.36 -22.55
CA GLU A 78 13.33 7.02 -23.16
C GLU A 78 12.00 6.27 -23.14
N GLY A 79 11.04 6.73 -22.32
CA GLY A 79 9.72 6.14 -22.18
C GLY A 79 9.05 6.51 -20.87
N ALA A 80 8.03 5.74 -20.48
CA ALA A 80 7.29 5.94 -19.26
C ALA A 80 7.81 5.07 -18.10
N ALA A 81 7.71 5.59 -16.88
CA ALA A 81 7.86 4.79 -15.66
C ALA A 81 6.47 4.32 -15.20
N ILE A 82 6.31 3.03 -14.94
CA ILE A 82 5.03 2.45 -14.49
C ILE A 82 5.17 1.79 -13.13
N SER A 83 4.07 1.76 -12.37
CA SER A 83 4.05 1.05 -11.09
C SER A 83 4.21 -0.47 -11.27
N GLU A 84 4.90 -1.14 -10.33
CA GLU A 84 5.15 -2.59 -10.34
C GLU A 84 3.83 -3.38 -10.45
N LYS A 85 2.78 -2.94 -9.77
CA LYS A 85 1.46 -3.55 -9.84
C LYS A 85 0.86 -3.45 -11.26
N THR A 86 0.99 -2.31 -11.91
CA THR A 86 0.56 -2.13 -13.31
C THR A 86 1.31 -3.06 -14.24
N ALA A 87 2.63 -3.14 -14.09
CA ALA A 87 3.47 -4.05 -14.88
C ALA A 87 3.04 -5.51 -14.69
N SER A 88 2.80 -5.95 -13.43
CA SER A 88 2.34 -7.30 -13.10
C SER A 88 0.97 -7.62 -13.67
N LEU A 89 0.00 -6.70 -13.54
CA LEU A 89 -1.36 -6.89 -14.04
C LEU A 89 -1.43 -7.02 -15.56
N LEU A 90 -0.60 -6.27 -16.27
CA LEU A 90 -0.55 -6.25 -17.73
C LEU A 90 0.49 -7.23 -18.30
N GLY A 91 1.30 -7.89 -17.45
CA GLY A 91 2.36 -8.80 -17.86
C GLY A 91 3.51 -8.12 -18.59
N LEU A 92 3.80 -6.85 -18.27
CA LEU A 92 4.80 -6.03 -18.96
C LEU A 92 6.16 -6.06 -18.24
N LYS A 93 7.20 -5.90 -19.04
CA LYS A 93 8.61 -5.76 -18.60
C LYS A 93 9.20 -4.45 -19.12
N VAL A 94 10.32 -4.05 -18.55
CA VAL A 94 11.10 -2.92 -19.07
C VAL A 94 11.46 -3.20 -20.55
N GLY A 95 11.19 -2.24 -21.42
CA GLY A 95 11.35 -2.31 -22.86
C GLY A 95 10.08 -2.63 -23.64
N ASP A 96 9.04 -3.16 -23.00
CA ASP A 96 7.77 -3.46 -23.65
C ASP A 96 6.97 -2.19 -23.96
N MET A 97 5.97 -2.33 -24.84
CA MET A 97 5.04 -1.23 -25.16
C MET A 97 3.75 -1.40 -24.39
N ILE A 98 3.42 -0.44 -23.51
CA ILE A 98 2.13 -0.41 -22.83
C ILE A 98 1.06 0.20 -23.73
N PRO A 99 -0.06 -0.49 -23.99
CA PRO A 99 -1.20 0.08 -24.67
C PRO A 99 -1.98 1.00 -23.72
N LEU A 100 -2.30 2.19 -24.18
CA LEU A 100 -3.04 3.21 -23.43
C LEU A 100 -4.26 3.62 -24.23
N LYS A 101 -5.37 3.89 -23.54
CA LYS A 101 -6.57 4.45 -24.14
C LYS A 101 -6.93 5.75 -23.43
N LYS A 102 -6.95 6.86 -24.21
CA LYS A 102 -7.39 8.19 -23.78
C LYS A 102 -8.61 8.59 -24.62
N GLY A 103 -9.80 8.62 -24.00
CA GLY A 103 -11.06 8.70 -24.73
C GLY A 103 -11.25 7.50 -25.66
N ASP A 104 -11.50 7.79 -26.97
CA ASP A 104 -11.69 6.75 -27.98
C ASP A 104 -10.41 6.36 -28.74
N LYS A 105 -9.30 7.02 -28.46
CA LYS A 105 -8.03 6.80 -29.16
C LYS A 105 -7.11 5.86 -28.37
N GLU A 106 -6.41 5.02 -29.11
CA GLU A 106 -5.41 4.11 -28.56
C GLU A 106 -4.00 4.62 -28.88
N TYR A 107 -3.13 4.51 -27.90
CA TYR A 107 -1.74 4.94 -27.95
C TYR A 107 -0.85 3.84 -27.41
N LYS A 108 0.44 3.94 -27.67
CA LYS A 108 1.44 3.02 -27.09
C LYS A 108 2.67 3.83 -26.66
N VAL A 109 3.16 3.53 -25.48
CA VAL A 109 4.40 4.11 -24.97
C VAL A 109 5.33 3.02 -24.47
N ARG A 110 6.62 3.23 -24.61
CA ARG A 110 7.64 2.26 -24.11
C ARG A 110 7.74 2.35 -22.60
N VAL A 111 7.80 1.21 -21.93
CA VAL A 111 8.10 1.10 -20.49
C VAL A 111 9.62 1.24 -20.33
N ALA A 112 10.07 2.37 -19.80
CA ALA A 112 11.49 2.61 -19.51
C ALA A 112 11.87 2.09 -18.11
N VAL A 113 10.98 2.29 -17.12
CA VAL A 113 11.23 1.95 -15.72
C VAL A 113 9.98 1.30 -15.11
N ILE A 114 10.20 0.34 -14.20
CA ILE A 114 9.17 -0.19 -13.30
C ILE A 114 9.55 0.23 -11.88
N THR A 115 8.67 0.99 -11.23
CA THR A 115 8.90 1.57 -9.91
C THR A 115 7.94 1.01 -8.87
N GLU A 116 8.38 0.95 -7.62
CA GLU A 116 7.50 0.60 -6.52
C GLU A 116 6.37 1.63 -6.36
N ASN A 117 5.16 1.15 -6.13
CA ASN A 117 4.04 1.96 -5.70
C ASN A 117 2.98 1.05 -5.08
N TYR A 118 2.56 1.36 -3.87
CA TYR A 118 1.68 0.51 -3.08
C TYR A 118 0.20 0.81 -3.26
N MET A 119 -0.14 2.01 -3.74
CA MET A 119 -1.53 2.45 -3.92
C MET A 119 -1.76 2.95 -5.32
N SER A 120 -2.85 2.49 -5.94
CA SER A 120 -3.27 2.87 -7.29
C SER A 120 -2.25 2.50 -8.38
N HIS A 121 -2.61 2.77 -9.60
CA HIS A 121 -1.77 2.52 -10.77
C HIS A 121 -1.29 3.85 -11.32
N TYR A 122 0.02 4.04 -11.39
CA TYR A 122 0.59 5.27 -11.92
C TYR A 122 1.45 4.99 -13.15
N LEU A 123 1.44 5.95 -14.05
CA LEU A 123 2.29 6.03 -15.21
C LEU A 123 2.87 7.45 -15.26
N TYR A 124 4.17 7.55 -15.09
CA TYR A 124 4.91 8.81 -15.10
C TYR A 124 5.63 8.95 -16.45
N MET A 125 5.56 10.12 -17.04
CA MET A 125 6.31 10.44 -18.27
C MET A 125 6.73 11.90 -18.29
N THR A 126 7.79 12.19 -19.05
CA THR A 126 8.21 13.57 -19.30
C THR A 126 7.22 14.28 -20.21
N PRO A 127 7.16 15.62 -20.19
CA PRO A 127 6.36 16.40 -21.16
C PRO A 127 6.65 16.02 -22.60
N ARG A 128 7.92 15.76 -22.91
CA ARG A 128 8.36 15.37 -24.25
C ARG A 128 7.81 14.01 -24.67
N VAL A 129 7.89 13.01 -23.80
CA VAL A 129 7.30 11.68 -24.06
C VAL A 129 5.79 11.77 -24.22
N TYR A 130 5.12 12.65 -23.43
CA TYR A 130 3.71 12.91 -23.56
C TYR A 130 3.35 13.48 -24.95
N GLU A 131 4.04 14.55 -25.38
CA GLU A 131 3.84 15.15 -26.71
C GLU A 131 4.08 14.14 -27.85
N GLN A 132 5.13 13.32 -27.74
CA GLN A 132 5.42 12.28 -28.73
C GLN A 132 4.35 11.18 -28.78
N THR A 133 3.75 10.85 -27.62
CA THR A 133 2.78 9.76 -27.51
C THR A 133 1.38 10.23 -27.94
N PHE A 134 0.93 11.39 -27.47
CA PHE A 134 -0.44 11.86 -27.65
C PHE A 134 -0.58 12.90 -28.77
N GLY A 135 0.51 13.52 -29.21
CA GLY A 135 0.51 14.55 -30.27
C GLY A 135 -0.02 15.91 -29.82
N GLU A 136 -0.14 16.12 -28.51
CA GLU A 136 -0.62 17.35 -27.88
C GLU A 136 0.28 17.72 -26.70
N LYS A 137 0.27 18.99 -26.29
CA LYS A 137 1.00 19.43 -25.10
C LYS A 137 0.25 19.02 -23.83
N PRO A 138 0.97 18.76 -22.73
CA PRO A 138 0.31 18.50 -21.45
C PRO A 138 -0.41 19.75 -20.93
N GLU A 139 -1.60 19.55 -20.38
CA GLU A 139 -2.39 20.58 -19.71
C GLU A 139 -2.22 20.41 -18.20
N TYR A 140 -1.61 21.40 -17.54
CA TYR A 140 -1.28 21.32 -16.12
C TYR A 140 -2.42 21.89 -15.28
N GLU A 141 -3.33 21.03 -14.85
CA GLU A 141 -4.51 21.35 -14.02
C GLU A 141 -4.31 21.07 -12.54
N ASN A 142 -3.14 20.63 -12.16
CA ASN A 142 -2.86 20.26 -10.76
C ASN A 142 -1.54 20.84 -10.33
N ILE A 143 -1.46 21.22 -9.05
CA ILE A 143 -0.20 21.62 -8.40
C ILE A 143 0.12 20.64 -7.27
N VAL A 144 1.29 20.02 -7.34
CA VAL A 144 1.88 19.29 -6.23
C VAL A 144 2.80 20.25 -5.48
N PHE A 145 2.70 20.29 -4.17
CA PHE A 145 3.54 21.14 -3.33
C PHE A 145 3.90 20.47 -2.02
N THR A 146 5.04 20.84 -1.49
CA THR A 146 5.55 20.37 -0.20
C THR A 146 5.77 21.56 0.73
N MET A 147 5.28 21.45 1.97
CA MET A 147 5.48 22.46 3.00
C MET A 147 6.88 22.38 3.59
N GLN A 148 7.38 23.51 4.08
CA GLN A 148 8.58 23.56 4.92
C GLN A 148 8.42 22.68 6.17
N GLU A 149 9.50 22.06 6.64
CA GLU A 149 9.43 21.13 7.78
C GLU A 149 8.88 21.79 9.05
N ASP A 150 9.26 23.02 9.29
CA ASP A 150 8.83 23.80 10.46
C ASP A 150 7.36 24.26 10.40
N CYS A 151 6.71 24.14 9.23
CA CYS A 151 5.33 24.58 8.98
C CYS A 151 4.33 23.42 8.76
N LYS A 152 4.75 22.18 8.99
CA LYS A 152 3.88 20.98 8.77
C LYS A 152 2.66 20.96 9.67
N ASP A 153 2.75 21.52 10.87
CA ASP A 153 1.62 21.58 11.81
C ASP A 153 0.54 22.58 11.39
N ASP A 154 0.89 23.57 10.54
CA ASP A 154 -0.01 24.59 10.02
C ASP A 154 -0.63 24.24 8.64
N LEU A 155 -0.49 22.99 8.21
CA LEU A 155 -0.88 22.53 6.87
C LEU A 155 -2.34 22.84 6.51
N GLU A 156 -3.28 22.65 7.43
CA GLU A 156 -4.70 22.92 7.21
C GLU A 156 -4.98 24.43 7.08
N MET A 157 -4.28 25.25 7.87
CA MET A 157 -4.41 26.71 7.81
C MET A 157 -3.81 27.27 6.52
N ALA A 158 -2.64 26.80 6.11
CA ALA A 158 -2.02 27.15 4.84
C ALA A 158 -2.90 26.73 3.67
N GLY A 159 -3.44 25.53 3.70
CA GLY A 159 -4.38 25.03 2.70
C GLY A 159 -5.65 25.87 2.59
N SER A 160 -6.21 26.31 3.72
CA SER A 160 -7.37 27.20 3.72
C SER A 160 -7.09 28.56 3.07
N ARG A 161 -5.87 29.09 3.24
CA ARG A 161 -5.44 30.33 2.58
C ARG A 161 -5.25 30.16 1.07
N ILE A 162 -4.70 29.01 0.65
CA ILE A 162 -4.55 28.66 -0.78
C ILE A 162 -5.93 28.51 -1.42
N LEU A 163 -6.87 27.83 -0.77
CA LEU A 163 -8.25 27.66 -1.25
C LEU A 163 -9.06 28.95 -1.30
N ALA A 164 -8.62 30.00 -0.64
CA ALA A 164 -9.24 31.32 -0.75
C ALA A 164 -8.92 32.01 -2.08
N ASN A 165 -7.96 31.53 -2.87
CA ASN A 165 -7.65 32.04 -4.20
C ASN A 165 -8.63 31.49 -5.23
N PRO A 166 -9.10 32.33 -6.19
CA PRO A 166 -10.08 31.92 -7.19
C PRO A 166 -9.63 30.75 -8.08
N GLY A 167 -8.32 30.64 -8.33
CA GLY A 167 -7.76 29.56 -9.15
C GLY A 167 -7.68 28.18 -8.48
N ALA A 168 -8.03 28.07 -7.18
CA ALA A 168 -7.90 26.84 -6.40
C ALA A 168 -9.26 26.16 -6.18
N LEU A 169 -9.49 24.96 -6.74
CA LEU A 169 -10.71 24.19 -6.55
C LEU A 169 -10.68 23.31 -5.28
N SER A 170 -9.62 22.55 -5.11
CA SER A 170 -9.51 21.61 -3.97
C SER A 170 -8.08 21.28 -3.60
N ILE A 171 -7.87 20.96 -2.32
CA ILE A 171 -6.59 20.46 -1.81
C ILE A 171 -6.79 19.07 -1.21
N SER A 172 -5.87 18.15 -1.54
CA SER A 172 -5.79 16.84 -0.96
C SER A 172 -4.45 16.68 -0.24
N TYR A 173 -4.49 16.24 1.01
CA TYR A 173 -3.28 16.06 1.83
C TYR A 173 -2.87 14.60 1.88
N THR A 174 -1.62 14.31 1.58
CA THR A 174 -1.08 12.94 1.69
C THR A 174 -1.13 12.43 3.14
N SER A 175 -0.94 13.31 4.13
CA SER A 175 -1.06 12.99 5.55
C SER A 175 -2.46 12.50 5.95
N SER A 176 -3.51 13.05 5.33
CA SER A 176 -4.88 12.60 5.60
C SER A 176 -5.15 11.21 5.03
N LEU A 177 -4.56 10.86 3.90
CA LEU A 177 -4.61 9.51 3.33
C LEU A 177 -3.88 8.51 4.24
N ALA A 178 -2.68 8.83 4.68
CA ALA A 178 -1.93 8.01 5.63
C ALA A 178 -2.73 7.78 6.93
N SER A 179 -3.30 8.84 7.50
CA SER A 179 -4.11 8.73 8.72
C SER A 179 -5.42 7.95 8.53
N GLN A 180 -5.99 7.91 7.33
CA GLN A 180 -7.13 7.04 7.01
C GLN A 180 -6.72 5.57 6.99
N VAL A 181 -5.59 5.25 6.36
CA VAL A 181 -5.02 3.90 6.35
C VAL A 181 -4.71 3.44 7.76
N ASP A 182 -4.06 4.28 8.59
CA ASP A 182 -3.75 3.95 9.99
C ASP A 182 -5.02 3.68 10.80
N ARG A 183 -6.09 4.46 10.62
CA ARG A 183 -7.39 4.21 11.26
C ARG A 183 -8.02 2.90 10.80
N MET A 184 -7.94 2.56 9.53
CA MET A 184 -8.41 1.26 9.03
C MET A 184 -7.62 0.11 9.67
N LEU A 185 -6.31 0.22 9.72
CA LEU A 185 -5.44 -0.80 10.34
C LEU A 185 -5.71 -0.94 11.84
N SER A 186 -5.85 0.17 12.58
CA SER A 186 -6.15 0.12 14.02
C SER A 186 -7.51 -0.52 14.33
N THR A 187 -8.47 -0.40 13.44
CA THR A 187 -9.76 -1.10 13.57
C THR A 187 -9.58 -2.62 13.39
N LEU A 188 -8.70 -3.04 12.49
CA LEU A 188 -8.36 -4.46 12.30
C LEU A 188 -7.64 -5.04 13.52
N ASP A 189 -6.82 -4.27 14.21
CA ASP A 189 -6.12 -4.71 15.43
C ASP A 189 -7.10 -5.18 16.52
N ALA A 190 -8.21 -4.48 16.69
CA ALA A 190 -9.25 -4.87 17.63
C ALA A 190 -9.91 -6.22 17.24
N VAL A 191 -10.14 -6.44 15.95
CA VAL A 191 -10.69 -7.72 15.44
C VAL A 191 -9.67 -8.84 15.62
N ILE A 192 -8.40 -8.59 15.34
CA ILE A 192 -7.31 -9.56 15.54
C ILE A 192 -7.20 -9.95 17.00
N LEU A 193 -7.27 -8.98 17.93
CA LEU A 193 -7.25 -9.25 19.37
C LEU A 193 -8.39 -10.18 19.79
N VAL A 194 -9.62 -9.92 19.33
CA VAL A 194 -10.78 -10.76 19.63
C VAL A 194 -10.59 -12.18 19.10
N LEU A 195 -10.05 -12.32 17.88
CA LEU A 195 -9.77 -13.63 17.27
C LEU A 195 -8.70 -14.39 18.07
N ILE A 196 -7.62 -13.72 18.49
CA ILE A 196 -6.55 -14.35 19.31
C ILE A 196 -7.11 -14.82 20.64
N VAL A 197 -7.90 -13.98 21.33
CA VAL A 197 -8.49 -14.35 22.63
C VAL A 197 -9.48 -15.51 22.45
N SER A 198 -10.32 -15.48 21.43
CA SER A 198 -11.27 -16.56 21.14
C SER A 198 -10.57 -17.88 20.81
N ALA A 199 -9.53 -17.84 19.98
CA ALA A 199 -8.72 -19.01 19.63
C ALA A 199 -8.00 -19.56 20.88
N GLY A 200 -7.44 -18.67 21.71
CA GLY A 200 -6.81 -19.05 22.99
C GLY A 200 -7.77 -19.72 23.96
N MET A 201 -9.00 -19.17 24.11
CA MET A 201 -10.03 -19.79 24.94
C MET A 201 -10.44 -21.17 24.41
N LEU A 202 -10.61 -21.30 23.10
CA LEU A 202 -10.91 -22.60 22.48
C LEU A 202 -9.81 -23.62 22.74
N ALA A 203 -8.56 -23.24 22.52
CA ALA A 203 -7.39 -24.09 22.77
C ALA A 203 -7.34 -24.53 24.25
N PHE A 204 -7.60 -23.59 25.17
CA PHE A 204 -7.64 -23.90 26.61
C PHE A 204 -8.72 -24.92 26.94
N VAL A 205 -9.93 -24.77 26.44
CA VAL A 205 -11.04 -25.70 26.68
C VAL A 205 -10.72 -27.09 26.11
N VAL A 206 -10.15 -27.16 24.91
CA VAL A 206 -9.76 -28.44 24.28
C VAL A 206 -8.66 -29.13 25.08
N LEU A 207 -7.60 -28.40 25.46
CA LEU A 207 -6.51 -28.97 26.28
C LEU A 207 -7.00 -29.40 27.67
N TYR A 208 -7.87 -28.62 28.30
CA TYR A 208 -8.47 -28.97 29.59
C TYR A 208 -9.27 -30.29 29.49
N ASN A 209 -10.15 -30.41 28.49
CA ASN A 209 -10.94 -31.62 28.25
C ASN A 209 -10.05 -32.83 27.94
N LEU A 210 -9.03 -32.66 27.10
CA LEU A 210 -8.08 -33.73 26.75
C LEU A 210 -7.32 -34.20 28.00
N ASN A 211 -6.86 -33.29 28.85
CA ASN A 211 -6.18 -33.59 30.08
C ASN A 211 -7.08 -34.36 31.07
N ASN A 212 -8.35 -33.93 31.21
CA ASN A 212 -9.32 -34.64 32.07
C ASN A 212 -9.58 -36.07 31.60
N ILE A 213 -9.75 -36.29 30.29
CA ILE A 213 -9.95 -37.61 29.69
C ILE A 213 -8.72 -38.47 29.93
N ASN A 214 -7.52 -37.98 29.64
CA ASN A 214 -6.26 -38.73 29.88
C ASN A 214 -6.10 -39.18 31.35
N ILE A 215 -6.42 -38.29 32.30
CA ILE A 215 -6.35 -38.63 33.74
C ILE A 215 -7.38 -39.69 34.09
N THR A 216 -8.60 -39.55 33.57
CA THR A 216 -9.70 -40.49 33.90
C THR A 216 -9.46 -41.87 33.34
N GLU A 217 -8.96 -41.99 32.13
CA GLU A 217 -8.65 -43.28 31.49
C GLU A 217 -7.49 -44.00 32.16
N ARG A 218 -6.50 -43.25 32.69
CA ARG A 218 -5.30 -43.83 33.31
C ARG A 218 -5.34 -43.86 34.85
N GLN A 219 -6.50 -43.65 35.47
CA GLN A 219 -6.62 -43.64 36.96
C GLN A 219 -6.03 -44.88 37.64
N ARG A 220 -6.22 -46.08 37.06
CA ARG A 220 -5.70 -47.34 37.61
C ARG A 220 -4.18 -47.40 37.53
N GLU A 221 -3.58 -46.93 36.44
CA GLU A 221 -2.12 -46.89 36.26
C GLU A 221 -1.51 -45.89 37.23
N LEU A 222 -2.13 -44.71 37.39
CA LEU A 222 -1.66 -43.67 38.31
C LEU A 222 -1.77 -44.12 39.77
N ALA A 223 -2.84 -44.85 40.12
CA ALA A 223 -2.98 -45.44 41.47
C ALA A 223 -1.90 -46.48 41.72
N THR A 224 -1.53 -47.32 40.77
CA THR A 224 -0.47 -48.28 40.87
C THR A 224 0.90 -47.63 41.10
N LEU A 225 1.20 -46.54 40.38
CA LEU A 225 2.42 -45.76 40.56
C LEU A 225 2.52 -45.14 41.97
N LYS A 226 1.38 -44.65 42.50
CA LYS A 226 1.33 -44.13 43.87
C LYS A 226 1.55 -45.21 44.93
N VAL A 227 1.01 -46.42 44.73
CA VAL A 227 1.24 -47.55 45.63
C VAL A 227 2.71 -48.03 45.61
N LEU A 228 3.38 -47.89 44.46
CA LEU A 228 4.82 -48.17 44.31
C LEU A 228 5.71 -47.10 44.92
N GLY A 229 5.16 -46.03 45.52
CA GLY A 229 5.88 -45.00 46.24
C GLY A 229 6.35 -43.79 45.44
N PHE A 230 5.81 -43.57 44.22
CA PHE A 230 6.09 -42.36 43.45
C PHE A 230 5.40 -41.13 44.08
N TYR A 231 6.10 -40.01 44.12
CA TYR A 231 5.57 -38.74 44.64
C TYR A 231 4.55 -38.12 43.63
N ASP A 232 3.62 -37.35 44.17
CA ASP A 232 2.57 -36.69 43.37
C ASP A 232 3.10 -35.85 42.22
N GLY A 233 4.26 -35.21 42.39
CA GLY A 233 4.94 -34.43 41.35
C GLY A 233 5.47 -35.31 40.20
N GLU A 234 5.97 -36.51 40.49
CA GLU A 234 6.51 -37.43 39.48
C GLU A 234 5.38 -38.04 38.64
N VAL A 235 4.28 -38.40 39.29
CA VAL A 235 3.06 -38.90 38.62
C VAL A 235 2.44 -37.81 37.72
N SER A 236 2.38 -36.58 38.20
CA SER A 236 1.89 -35.43 37.44
C SER A 236 2.79 -35.16 36.25
N GLN A 237 4.11 -35.17 36.40
CA GLN A 237 5.06 -34.99 35.28
C GLN A 237 4.92 -36.07 34.22
N TYR A 238 4.66 -37.32 34.61
CA TYR A 238 4.44 -38.42 33.67
C TYR A 238 3.25 -38.18 32.75
N VAL A 239 2.11 -37.75 33.32
CA VAL A 239 0.89 -37.43 32.54
C VAL A 239 1.07 -36.18 31.68
N LEU A 240 1.65 -35.12 32.25
CA LEU A 240 1.82 -33.84 31.56
C LEU A 240 2.83 -33.93 30.43
N ARG A 241 3.84 -34.80 30.51
CA ARG A 241 4.88 -34.94 29.47
C ARG A 241 4.32 -35.27 28.10
N GLU A 242 3.32 -36.15 28.03
CA GLU A 242 2.63 -36.51 26.78
C GLU A 242 1.89 -35.32 26.20
N ASN A 243 1.15 -34.61 27.05
CA ASN A 243 0.42 -33.41 26.63
C ASN A 243 1.33 -32.28 26.16
N VAL A 244 2.48 -32.06 26.80
CA VAL A 244 3.47 -31.08 26.40
C VAL A 244 4.06 -31.41 25.03
N ILE A 245 4.40 -32.68 24.76
CA ILE A 245 4.91 -33.09 23.44
C ILE A 245 3.86 -32.84 22.34
N LEU A 246 2.61 -33.25 22.61
CA LEU A 246 1.51 -33.03 21.66
C LEU A 246 1.27 -31.53 21.41
N THR A 247 1.34 -30.71 22.45
CA THR A 247 1.18 -29.25 22.33
C THR A 247 2.30 -28.63 21.51
N VAL A 248 3.55 -29.04 21.74
CA VAL A 248 4.70 -28.52 20.95
C VAL A 248 4.56 -28.91 19.48
N LEU A 249 4.21 -30.16 19.20
CA LEU A 249 3.94 -30.61 17.83
C LEU A 249 2.77 -29.84 17.20
N GLY A 250 1.70 -29.62 17.94
CA GLY A 250 0.54 -28.81 17.50
C GLY A 250 0.92 -27.38 17.16
N ILE A 251 1.78 -26.74 17.96
CA ILE A 251 2.29 -25.37 17.67
C ILE A 251 3.14 -25.38 16.40
N MET A 252 4.01 -26.35 16.19
CA MET A 252 4.84 -26.45 14.99
C MET A 252 3.97 -26.60 13.73
N PHE A 253 3.04 -27.54 13.73
CA PHE A 253 2.11 -27.72 12.61
C PHE A 253 1.22 -26.50 12.41
N GLY A 254 0.69 -25.91 13.49
CA GLY A 254 -0.12 -24.69 13.45
C GLY A 254 0.62 -23.50 12.81
N ALA A 255 1.91 -23.32 13.14
CA ALA A 255 2.75 -22.29 12.56
C ALA A 255 2.93 -22.51 11.04
N VAL A 256 3.25 -23.74 10.61
CA VAL A 256 3.40 -24.06 9.18
C VAL A 256 2.12 -23.83 8.42
N PHE A 257 0.99 -24.34 8.91
CA PHE A 257 -0.32 -24.12 8.29
C PHE A 257 -0.73 -22.65 8.31
N GLY A 258 -0.43 -21.92 9.39
CA GLY A 258 -0.67 -20.48 9.48
C GLY A 258 0.07 -19.70 8.40
N ILE A 259 1.35 -20.00 8.17
CA ILE A 259 2.15 -19.36 7.09
C ILE A 259 1.57 -19.71 5.70
N LEU A 260 1.19 -20.96 5.46
CA LEU A 260 0.62 -21.39 4.19
C LEU A 260 -0.72 -20.70 3.90
N ILE A 261 -1.61 -20.63 4.89
CA ILE A 261 -2.91 -19.96 4.78
C ILE A 261 -2.71 -18.46 4.57
N HIS A 262 -1.82 -17.84 5.35
CA HIS A 262 -1.50 -16.42 5.21
C HIS A 262 -1.03 -16.09 3.78
N ARG A 263 -0.09 -16.87 3.25
CA ARG A 263 0.39 -16.70 1.87
C ARG A 263 -0.72 -16.89 0.84
N TYR A 264 -1.57 -17.91 1.03
CA TYR A 264 -2.72 -18.15 0.14
C TYR A 264 -3.71 -16.99 0.17
N VAL A 265 -4.05 -16.50 1.35
CA VAL A 265 -4.99 -15.37 1.52
C VAL A 265 -4.44 -14.11 0.88
N ILE A 266 -3.19 -13.74 1.16
CA ILE A 266 -2.58 -12.53 0.56
C ILE A 266 -2.61 -12.60 -0.96
N THR A 267 -2.23 -13.75 -1.56
CA THR A 267 -2.20 -13.88 -3.03
C THR A 267 -3.59 -13.97 -3.67
N THR A 268 -4.63 -14.38 -2.91
CA THR A 268 -5.99 -14.56 -3.45
C THR A 268 -6.87 -13.33 -3.21
N VAL A 269 -6.66 -12.61 -2.10
CA VAL A 269 -7.46 -11.44 -1.68
C VAL A 269 -6.81 -10.13 -2.13
N GLU A 270 -5.65 -10.19 -2.78
CA GLU A 270 -4.98 -9.00 -3.29
C GLU A 270 -5.90 -8.20 -4.23
N VAL A 271 -6.27 -6.99 -3.79
CA VAL A 271 -7.12 -6.08 -4.58
C VAL A 271 -6.27 -5.44 -5.67
N ASP A 272 -6.83 -5.31 -6.88
CA ASP A 272 -6.10 -4.74 -8.04
C ASP A 272 -5.52 -3.34 -7.77
N ALA A 273 -6.14 -2.56 -6.89
CA ALA A 273 -5.73 -1.18 -6.58
C ALA A 273 -4.61 -1.05 -5.53
N VAL A 274 -4.25 -2.12 -4.81
CA VAL A 274 -3.26 -2.07 -3.71
C VAL A 274 -2.29 -3.23 -3.87
N MET A 275 -1.02 -2.95 -3.65
CA MET A 275 0.05 -3.96 -3.63
C MET A 275 0.39 -4.30 -2.18
N PHE A 276 0.25 -5.57 -1.81
CA PHE A 276 0.76 -6.08 -0.53
C PHE A 276 2.20 -6.55 -0.75
N GLY A 277 3.14 -5.88 -0.07
CA GLY A 277 4.57 -6.14 -0.20
C GLY A 277 5.05 -7.44 0.46
#